data_7ac78336230eb5499693e0f65f3a61b4
#
_entry.id   7ac78336230eb5499693e0f65f3a61b4
#
_cell.length_a   1.000
_cell.length_b   1.000
_cell.length_c   1.000
_cell.angle_alpha   90.00
_cell.angle_beta   90.00
_cell.angle_gamma   90.00
#
_symmetry.space_group_name_H-M   'P 1'
#
loop_
_entity.id
_entity.type
_entity.pdbx_description
1 polymer ?
#
loop_
_entity_poly.entity_id
_entity_poly.type
_entity_poly.pdbx_seq_one_letter_code
_entity_poly.pdbx_strand_id
1 'polypeptide(L)'
;GEPEVTDVVAAGMGEDEMLALVAAVERESEHPLARAIDRRAAERGVPVLSVSEFLNVPGHGATATVDGRRVLVGNLRLMVRENVDLGDLAVSRDELAASGRTAVLAAVDGRAVGVIALADAARDTAAAAVAALHESGIEVVMLTGDNEATALRIADQLGIDTVIAEVLPGDKANKIAELQQSGKTVAMVGDGVNDAPALAQADIGIAIGAGTDVAIETADIVLMRSDPLDVSVALRIGKGTVRKERQNLAWAIGYNVIALPIAAGVFYPAFGLMLRPEIAALSMSGSTVIVTVNALLLKQLRLPAQQAPAAPQGQAREPEPTAPVPSGIR
;
A
#
# COMPACT_ATOMS: atom_id res chain seq x y z
N GLY A 1 4.22 3.82 -3.98
CA GLY A 1 5.03 3.69 -2.76
C GLY A 1 5.54 5.04 -2.30
N GLU A 2 6.14 5.10 -1.13
CA GLU A 2 6.92 6.28 -0.75
C GLU A 2 8.33 6.14 -1.33
N PRO A 3 8.96 7.23 -1.83
CA PRO A 3 10.34 7.17 -2.29
C PRO A 3 11.29 6.84 -1.13
N GLU A 4 12.28 6.01 -1.41
CA GLU A 4 13.37 5.69 -0.48
C GLU A 4 14.72 5.80 -1.16
N VAL A 5 15.76 6.17 -0.40
CA VAL A 5 17.14 6.17 -0.88
C VAL A 5 17.65 4.73 -0.96
N THR A 6 17.91 4.26 -2.17
CA THR A 6 18.41 2.91 -2.42
C THR A 6 19.94 2.84 -2.47
N ASP A 7 20.57 3.86 -3.03
CA ASP A 7 22.04 3.91 -3.18
C ASP A 7 22.56 5.33 -2.98
N VAL A 8 23.77 5.39 -2.46
CA VAL A 8 24.53 6.63 -2.28
C VAL A 8 25.92 6.40 -2.85
N VAL A 9 26.27 7.15 -3.90
CA VAL A 9 27.59 7.09 -4.54
C VAL A 9 28.27 8.44 -4.32
N ALA A 10 29.33 8.46 -3.53
CA ALA A 10 30.09 9.67 -3.26
C ALA A 10 31.44 9.68 -4.00
N ALA A 11 31.88 10.85 -4.44
CA ALA A 11 33.15 11.07 -5.10
C ALA A 11 33.86 12.31 -4.51
N GLY A 12 35.11 12.15 -4.09
CA GLY A 12 35.92 13.23 -3.55
C GLY A 12 35.64 13.64 -2.10
N MET A 13 34.61 13.04 -1.48
CA MET A 13 34.29 13.19 -0.04
C MET A 13 33.64 11.93 0.51
N GLY A 14 33.45 11.82 1.83
CA GLY A 14 32.77 10.70 2.46
C GLY A 14 31.25 10.72 2.19
N GLU A 15 30.63 9.54 2.12
CA GLU A 15 29.16 9.39 1.93
C GLU A 15 28.38 10.15 3.01
N ASP A 16 28.77 10.03 4.28
CA ASP A 16 28.05 10.66 5.39
C ASP A 16 28.20 12.19 5.36
N GLU A 17 29.37 12.72 4.94
CA GLU A 17 29.55 14.14 4.74
C GLU A 17 28.69 14.67 3.59
N MET A 18 28.69 13.99 2.45
CA MET A 18 27.84 14.34 1.32
C MET A 18 26.36 14.29 1.71
N LEU A 19 25.93 13.22 2.38
CA LEU A 19 24.53 13.04 2.80
C LEU A 19 24.11 14.14 3.78
N ALA A 20 24.98 14.57 4.70
CA ALA A 20 24.71 15.68 5.61
C ALA A 20 24.47 17.00 4.87
N LEU A 21 25.33 17.30 3.88
CA LEU A 21 25.20 18.50 3.06
C LEU A 21 23.92 18.51 2.21
N VAL A 22 23.62 17.37 1.55
CA VAL A 22 22.43 17.23 0.72
C VAL A 22 21.16 17.29 1.57
N ALA A 23 21.11 16.57 2.69
CA ALA A 23 19.97 16.59 3.60
C ALA A 23 19.72 17.99 4.19
N ALA A 24 20.77 18.77 4.44
CA ALA A 24 20.62 20.14 4.88
C ALA A 24 19.85 20.99 3.84
N VAL A 25 20.17 20.88 2.55
CA VAL A 25 19.44 21.57 1.47
C VAL A 25 18.02 21.03 1.34
N GLU A 26 17.83 19.71 1.37
CA GLU A 26 16.54 19.08 1.15
C GLU A 26 15.53 19.29 2.29
N ARG A 27 15.97 19.57 3.52
CA ARG A 27 15.08 19.95 4.64
C ARG A 27 14.27 21.21 4.38
N GLU A 28 14.78 22.11 3.54
CA GLU A 28 14.07 23.32 3.12
C GLU A 28 13.07 23.05 1.97
N SER A 29 13.03 21.82 1.45
CA SER A 29 12.20 21.40 0.33
C SER A 29 10.99 20.56 0.79
N GLU A 30 9.80 20.83 0.24
CA GLU A 30 8.60 20.03 0.51
C GLU A 30 8.48 18.80 -0.41
N HIS A 31 9.44 18.57 -1.31
CA HIS A 31 9.36 17.50 -2.30
C HIS A 31 9.43 16.11 -1.65
N PRO A 32 8.67 15.09 -2.13
CA PRO A 32 8.71 13.74 -1.58
C PRO A 32 10.12 13.12 -1.56
N LEU A 33 10.94 13.36 -2.59
CA LEU A 33 12.32 12.89 -2.64
C LEU A 33 13.20 13.52 -1.54
N ALA A 34 12.96 14.78 -1.20
CA ALA A 34 13.64 15.49 -0.14
C ALA A 34 13.43 14.83 1.22
N ARG A 35 12.17 14.45 1.51
CA ARG A 35 11.83 13.71 2.75
C ARG A 35 12.52 12.35 2.84
N ALA A 36 12.65 11.66 1.70
CA ALA A 36 13.36 10.37 1.66
C ALA A 36 14.87 10.54 1.98
N ILE A 37 15.49 11.59 1.45
CA ILE A 37 16.90 11.89 1.71
C ILE A 37 17.10 12.31 3.17
N ASP A 38 16.23 13.15 3.73
CA ASP A 38 16.30 13.55 5.14
C ASP A 38 16.13 12.36 6.10
N ARG A 39 15.17 11.46 5.79
CA ARG A 39 14.98 10.22 6.55
C ARG A 39 16.24 9.36 6.52
N ARG A 40 16.84 9.17 5.35
CA ARG A 40 18.09 8.41 5.20
C ARG A 40 19.25 9.04 6.00
N ALA A 41 19.34 10.36 5.98
CA ALA A 41 20.33 11.10 6.77
C ALA A 41 20.13 10.89 8.27
N ALA A 42 18.88 10.92 8.75
CA ALA A 42 18.55 10.67 10.16
C ALA A 42 18.88 9.22 10.58
N GLU A 43 18.58 8.22 9.74
CA GLU A 43 18.92 6.81 9.96
C GLU A 43 20.44 6.59 10.10
N ARG A 44 21.24 7.32 9.28
CA ARG A 44 22.70 7.26 9.32
C ARG A 44 23.29 8.07 10.47
N GLY A 45 22.48 8.87 11.15
CA GLY A 45 22.93 9.72 12.26
C GLY A 45 23.89 10.84 11.85
N VAL A 46 23.79 11.32 10.59
CA VAL A 46 24.64 12.40 10.12
C VAL A 46 24.28 13.73 10.78
N PRO A 47 25.25 14.66 10.95
CA PRO A 47 25.00 15.93 11.62
C PRO A 47 23.99 16.79 10.88
N VAL A 48 23.19 17.53 11.65
CA VAL A 48 22.30 18.58 11.11
C VAL A 48 23.11 19.83 10.90
N LEU A 49 23.25 20.27 9.64
CA LEU A 49 24.04 21.45 9.27
C LEU A 49 23.13 22.67 9.08
N SER A 50 23.70 23.85 9.26
CA SER A 50 22.99 25.11 9.07
C SER A 50 22.93 25.50 7.59
N VAL A 51 21.79 26.02 7.17
CA VAL A 51 21.51 26.42 5.78
C VAL A 51 21.25 27.91 5.72
N SER A 52 21.76 28.53 4.68
CA SER A 52 21.44 29.89 4.28
C SER A 52 21.30 29.99 2.76
N GLU A 53 20.70 31.07 2.28
CA GLU A 53 20.57 31.36 0.85
C GLU A 53 19.92 30.23 0.04
N PHE A 54 18.92 29.54 0.64
CA PHE A 54 18.17 28.50 -0.06
C PHE A 54 17.39 29.08 -1.24
N LEU A 55 17.55 28.44 -2.41
CA LEU A 55 16.84 28.80 -3.62
C LEU A 55 16.32 27.52 -4.29
N ASN A 56 15.01 27.40 -4.37
CA ASN A 56 14.38 26.36 -5.17
C ASN A 56 14.42 26.72 -6.65
N VAL A 57 14.89 25.79 -7.50
CA VAL A 57 14.95 25.94 -8.95
C VAL A 57 13.88 25.01 -9.57
N PRO A 58 12.67 25.52 -9.89
CA PRO A 58 11.55 24.70 -10.32
C PRO A 58 11.90 23.75 -11.46
N GLY A 59 11.60 22.45 -11.28
CA GLY A 59 11.86 21.39 -12.26
C GLY A 59 13.34 20.98 -12.42
N HIS A 60 14.25 21.54 -11.63
CA HIS A 60 15.68 21.26 -11.71
C HIS A 60 16.27 20.76 -10.39
N GLY A 61 15.84 21.30 -9.25
CA GLY A 61 16.35 21.00 -7.91
C GLY A 61 16.46 22.21 -7.02
N ALA A 62 17.45 22.26 -6.13
CA ALA A 62 17.67 23.36 -5.20
C ALA A 62 19.16 23.69 -5.05
N THR A 63 19.44 24.92 -4.60
CA THR A 63 20.78 25.39 -4.24
C THR A 63 20.72 26.05 -2.88
N ALA A 64 21.79 25.92 -2.09
CA ALA A 64 21.92 26.61 -0.80
C ALA A 64 23.37 26.78 -0.43
N THR A 65 23.63 27.62 0.58
CA THR A 65 24.92 27.72 1.29
C THR A 65 24.81 26.92 2.58
N VAL A 66 25.59 25.83 2.72
CA VAL A 66 25.65 24.95 3.88
C VAL A 66 27.03 25.02 4.50
N ASP A 67 27.12 25.47 5.73
CA ASP A 67 28.39 25.69 6.43
C ASP A 67 29.45 26.47 5.59
N GLY A 68 28.98 27.50 4.85
CA GLY A 68 29.81 28.35 4.01
C GLY A 68 30.23 27.76 2.66
N ARG A 69 29.75 26.55 2.32
CA ARG A 69 29.96 25.89 1.01
C ARG A 69 28.69 26.01 0.16
N ARG A 70 28.83 26.28 -1.12
CA ARG A 70 27.71 26.31 -2.04
C ARG A 70 27.34 24.88 -2.45
N VAL A 71 26.15 24.44 -2.09
CA VAL A 71 25.63 23.09 -2.37
C VAL A 71 24.50 23.16 -3.38
N LEU A 72 24.56 22.28 -4.39
CA LEU A 72 23.52 22.09 -5.40
C LEU A 72 23.01 20.66 -5.29
N VAL A 73 21.68 20.50 -5.31
CA VAL A 73 21.01 19.21 -5.29
C VAL A 73 19.94 19.20 -6.37
N GLY A 74 19.97 18.23 -7.30
CA GLY A 74 18.96 18.18 -8.34
C GLY A 74 19.29 17.25 -9.50
N ASN A 75 18.62 17.47 -10.62
CA ASN A 75 18.78 16.65 -11.83
C ASN A 75 19.94 17.12 -12.70
N LEU A 76 20.21 16.38 -13.80
CA LEU A 76 21.27 16.72 -14.75
C LEU A 76 21.13 18.15 -15.32
N ARG A 77 19.89 18.63 -15.52
CA ARG A 77 19.69 19.98 -16.08
C ARG A 77 20.19 21.08 -15.15
N LEU A 78 20.07 20.88 -13.82
CA LEU A 78 20.66 21.79 -12.85
C LEU A 78 22.19 21.81 -12.97
N MET A 79 22.83 20.65 -13.05
CA MET A 79 24.28 20.53 -13.15
C MET A 79 24.80 21.19 -14.42
N VAL A 80 24.17 20.97 -15.57
CA VAL A 80 24.51 21.60 -16.85
C VAL A 80 24.36 23.13 -16.79
N ARG A 81 23.25 23.62 -16.20
CA ARG A 81 23.01 25.05 -16.01
C ARG A 81 24.09 25.74 -15.16
N GLU A 82 24.54 25.07 -14.13
CA GLU A 82 25.55 25.60 -13.20
C GLU A 82 26.98 25.24 -13.63
N ASN A 83 27.17 24.70 -14.85
CA ASN A 83 28.45 24.29 -15.44
C ASN A 83 29.24 23.29 -14.56
N VAL A 84 28.55 22.37 -13.91
CA VAL A 84 29.16 21.30 -13.11
C VAL A 84 29.43 20.10 -14.02
N ASP A 85 30.71 19.72 -14.12
CA ASP A 85 31.12 18.48 -14.78
C ASP A 85 30.94 17.29 -13.82
N LEU A 86 30.27 16.24 -14.29
CA LEU A 86 30.01 15.03 -13.50
C LEU A 86 31.20 14.07 -13.45
N GLY A 87 32.11 14.13 -14.43
CA GLY A 87 33.21 13.17 -14.52
C GLY A 87 32.69 11.71 -14.50
N ASP A 88 33.32 10.86 -13.66
CA ASP A 88 32.94 9.44 -13.54
C ASP A 88 31.53 9.22 -12.96
N LEU A 89 30.97 10.20 -12.25
CA LEU A 89 29.60 10.12 -11.73
C LEU A 89 28.54 10.09 -12.82
N ALA A 90 28.86 10.48 -14.06
CA ALA A 90 27.95 10.37 -15.18
C ALA A 90 27.61 8.92 -15.48
N VAL A 91 28.59 8.00 -15.40
CA VAL A 91 28.40 6.58 -15.62
C VAL A 91 27.50 6.00 -14.51
N SER A 92 27.84 6.29 -13.24
CA SER A 92 27.01 5.82 -12.09
C SER A 92 25.58 6.34 -12.17
N ARG A 93 25.37 7.60 -12.55
CA ARG A 93 24.03 8.17 -12.77
C ARG A 93 23.27 7.41 -13.85
N ASP A 94 23.92 7.11 -14.99
CA ASP A 94 23.28 6.43 -16.12
C ASP A 94 22.92 4.99 -15.78
N GLU A 95 23.79 4.25 -15.08
CA GLU A 95 23.53 2.90 -14.60
C GLU A 95 22.35 2.86 -13.63
N LEU A 96 22.31 3.79 -12.65
CA LEU A 96 21.22 3.89 -11.69
C LEU A 96 19.91 4.25 -12.39
N ALA A 97 19.93 5.21 -13.32
CA ALA A 97 18.75 5.59 -14.09
C ALA A 97 18.26 4.44 -15.00
N ALA A 98 19.18 3.70 -15.65
CA ALA A 98 18.85 2.54 -16.47
C ALA A 98 18.20 1.40 -15.66
N SER A 99 18.51 1.32 -14.35
CA SER A 99 17.86 0.38 -13.42
C SER A 99 16.52 0.87 -12.87
N GLY A 100 15.96 1.95 -13.43
CA GLY A 100 14.66 2.50 -13.06
C GLY A 100 14.64 3.29 -11.76
N ARG A 101 15.77 3.84 -11.34
CA ARG A 101 15.88 4.69 -10.15
C ARG A 101 15.93 6.17 -10.54
N THR A 102 15.40 7.02 -9.66
CA THR A 102 15.57 8.46 -9.80
C THR A 102 16.93 8.86 -9.24
N ALA A 103 17.83 9.34 -10.12
CA ALA A 103 19.16 9.78 -9.74
C ALA A 103 19.15 11.28 -9.42
N VAL A 104 19.40 11.65 -8.17
CA VAL A 104 19.61 13.02 -7.69
C VAL A 104 21.11 13.25 -7.58
N LEU A 105 21.57 14.30 -8.24
CA LEU A 105 22.98 14.70 -8.28
C LEU A 105 23.27 15.73 -7.21
N ALA A 106 24.43 15.63 -6.60
CA ALA A 106 24.94 16.60 -5.64
C ALA A 106 26.24 17.23 -6.12
N ALA A 107 26.36 18.54 -5.96
CA ALA A 107 27.60 19.25 -6.20
C ALA A 107 27.91 20.24 -5.07
N VAL A 108 29.21 20.42 -4.78
CA VAL A 108 29.71 21.35 -3.75
C VAL A 108 30.78 22.22 -4.40
N ASP A 109 30.66 23.53 -4.25
CA ASP A 109 31.59 24.54 -4.76
C ASP A 109 31.93 24.33 -6.24
N GLY A 110 30.92 23.99 -7.05
CA GLY A 110 31.02 23.79 -8.49
C GLY A 110 31.61 22.44 -8.93
N ARG A 111 31.81 21.49 -8.00
CA ARG A 111 32.27 20.13 -8.32
C ARG A 111 31.21 19.10 -7.96
N ALA A 112 30.94 18.17 -8.85
CA ALA A 112 30.09 17.05 -8.57
C ALA A 112 30.71 16.16 -7.46
N VAL A 113 29.94 15.86 -6.43
CA VAL A 113 30.40 15.11 -5.25
C VAL A 113 29.66 13.79 -5.06
N GLY A 114 28.57 13.55 -5.80
CA GLY A 114 27.91 12.26 -5.75
C GLY A 114 26.55 12.21 -6.40
N VAL A 115 26.00 11.00 -6.37
CA VAL A 115 24.65 10.64 -6.84
C VAL A 115 23.92 9.93 -5.72
N ILE A 116 22.70 10.34 -5.47
CA ILE A 116 21.76 9.64 -4.58
C ILE A 116 20.68 9.04 -5.46
N ALA A 117 20.53 7.72 -5.43
CA ALA A 117 19.48 7.03 -6.14
C ALA A 117 18.28 6.82 -5.22
N LEU A 118 17.11 7.14 -5.75
CA LEU A 118 15.84 6.89 -5.07
C LEU A 118 14.96 6.01 -5.96
N ALA A 119 14.22 5.14 -5.32
CA ALA A 119 13.16 4.36 -5.97
C ALA A 119 11.95 4.32 -5.06
N ASP A 120 10.78 4.11 -5.65
CA ASP A 120 9.61 3.78 -4.86
C ASP A 120 9.84 2.45 -4.14
N ALA A 121 9.72 2.47 -2.84
CA ALA A 121 9.76 1.25 -2.05
C ALA A 121 8.40 0.59 -2.04
N ALA A 122 8.41 -0.73 -2.17
CA ALA A 122 7.22 -1.50 -1.85
C ALA A 122 6.91 -1.38 -0.35
N ARG A 123 5.64 -1.34 0.01
CA ARG A 123 5.26 -1.31 1.43
C ARG A 123 5.72 -2.59 2.13
N ASP A 124 6.10 -2.51 3.39
CA ASP A 124 6.60 -3.66 4.18
C ASP A 124 5.62 -4.85 4.18
N THR A 125 4.31 -4.57 4.08
CA THR A 125 3.27 -5.59 4.04
C THR A 125 2.99 -6.14 2.65
N ALA A 126 3.60 -5.60 1.58
CA ALA A 126 3.27 -5.96 0.20
C ALA A 126 3.64 -7.42 -0.12
N ALA A 127 4.84 -7.88 0.26
CA ALA A 127 5.24 -9.26 0.06
C ALA A 127 4.33 -10.24 0.82
N ALA A 128 3.96 -9.90 2.07
CA ALA A 128 3.01 -10.70 2.85
C ALA A 128 1.61 -10.73 2.23
N ALA A 129 1.19 -9.63 1.62
CA ALA A 129 -0.08 -9.55 0.89
C ALA A 129 -0.09 -10.46 -0.34
N VAL A 130 0.98 -10.43 -1.16
CA VAL A 130 1.15 -11.32 -2.33
C VAL A 130 1.13 -12.78 -1.90
N ALA A 131 1.91 -13.15 -0.87
CA ALA A 131 1.93 -14.51 -0.34
C ALA A 131 0.53 -14.97 0.13
N ALA A 132 -0.22 -14.13 0.85
CA ALA A 132 -1.57 -14.45 1.31
C ALA A 132 -2.60 -14.61 0.16
N LEU A 133 -2.39 -13.90 -0.96
CA LEU A 133 -3.19 -14.08 -2.18
C LEU A 133 -2.86 -15.42 -2.86
N HIS A 134 -1.58 -15.78 -2.98
CA HIS A 134 -1.14 -17.07 -3.50
C HIS A 134 -1.66 -18.24 -2.67
N GLU A 135 -1.62 -18.16 -1.33
CA GLU A 135 -2.25 -19.16 -0.45
C GLU A 135 -3.76 -19.35 -0.72
N SER A 136 -4.40 -18.30 -1.23
CA SER A 136 -5.81 -18.33 -1.61
C SER A 136 -6.06 -18.82 -3.03
N GLY A 137 -5.00 -19.23 -3.76
CA GLY A 137 -5.04 -19.67 -5.16
C GLY A 137 -5.28 -18.54 -6.15
N ILE A 138 -4.83 -17.33 -5.83
CA ILE A 138 -5.01 -16.13 -6.67
C ILE A 138 -3.65 -15.78 -7.29
N GLU A 139 -3.61 -15.67 -8.61
CA GLU A 139 -2.48 -15.15 -9.37
C GLU A 139 -2.40 -13.63 -9.18
N VAL A 140 -1.20 -13.10 -8.98
CA VAL A 140 -0.98 -11.67 -8.81
C VAL A 140 -0.33 -11.07 -10.04
N VAL A 141 -0.95 -10.03 -10.60
CA VAL A 141 -0.48 -9.30 -11.77
C VAL A 141 -0.17 -7.86 -11.38
N MET A 142 1.03 -7.39 -11.68
CA MET A 142 1.40 -5.98 -11.55
C MET A 142 1.07 -5.25 -12.84
N LEU A 143 0.25 -4.20 -12.74
CA LEU A 143 -0.10 -3.31 -13.84
C LEU A 143 0.40 -1.90 -13.53
N THR A 144 1.44 -1.44 -14.22
CA THR A 144 2.13 -0.19 -13.90
C THR A 144 2.47 0.64 -15.14
N GLY A 145 2.55 1.96 -14.96
CA GLY A 145 3.10 2.89 -15.95
C GLY A 145 4.62 3.04 -15.89
N ASP A 146 5.28 2.42 -14.90
CA ASP A 146 6.72 2.44 -14.76
C ASP A 146 7.41 1.66 -15.90
N ASN A 147 8.72 1.92 -16.09
CA ASN A 147 9.51 1.16 -17.05
C ASN A 147 9.64 -0.31 -16.61
N GLU A 148 9.83 -1.18 -17.61
CA GLU A 148 9.86 -2.63 -17.44
C GLU A 148 10.92 -3.08 -16.40
N ALA A 149 12.12 -2.47 -16.42
CA ALA A 149 13.20 -2.85 -15.49
C ALA A 149 12.85 -2.59 -14.03
N THR A 150 12.21 -1.45 -13.73
CA THR A 150 11.71 -1.13 -12.38
C THR A 150 10.62 -2.10 -11.97
N ALA A 151 9.65 -2.33 -12.83
CA ALA A 151 8.51 -3.19 -12.56
C ALA A 151 8.95 -4.63 -12.28
N LEU A 152 9.85 -5.19 -13.11
CA LEU A 152 10.40 -6.54 -12.92
C LEU A 152 11.16 -6.67 -11.60
N ARG A 153 11.98 -5.69 -11.24
CA ARG A 153 12.72 -5.69 -9.96
C ARG A 153 11.77 -5.73 -8.76
N ILE A 154 10.71 -4.91 -8.78
CA ILE A 154 9.71 -4.88 -7.70
C ILE A 154 8.92 -6.18 -7.68
N ALA A 155 8.55 -6.72 -8.83
CA ALA A 155 7.82 -7.98 -8.93
C ALA A 155 8.62 -9.15 -8.36
N ASP A 156 9.91 -9.23 -8.67
CA ASP A 156 10.81 -10.26 -8.12
C ASP A 156 10.91 -10.17 -6.59
N GLN A 157 11.07 -8.96 -6.05
CA GLN A 157 11.11 -8.74 -4.60
C GLN A 157 9.82 -9.14 -3.88
N LEU A 158 8.68 -8.98 -4.53
CA LEU A 158 7.36 -9.25 -3.95
C LEU A 158 6.83 -10.65 -4.28
N GLY A 159 7.45 -11.37 -5.20
CA GLY A 159 6.98 -12.66 -5.70
C GLY A 159 5.74 -12.55 -6.58
N ILE A 160 5.64 -11.50 -7.41
CA ILE A 160 4.52 -11.27 -8.32
C ILE A 160 4.69 -12.11 -9.58
N ASP A 161 3.62 -12.79 -10.03
CA ASP A 161 3.66 -13.78 -11.12
C ASP A 161 3.82 -13.17 -12.51
N THR A 162 3.14 -12.04 -12.76
CA THR A 162 3.07 -11.43 -14.08
C THR A 162 3.21 -9.90 -13.99
N VAL A 163 4.00 -9.32 -14.89
CA VAL A 163 4.21 -7.87 -14.98
C VAL A 163 3.72 -7.36 -16.32
N ILE A 164 2.91 -6.30 -16.29
CA ILE A 164 2.48 -5.52 -17.44
C ILE A 164 2.93 -4.08 -17.17
N ALA A 165 4.07 -3.72 -17.73
CA ALA A 165 4.73 -2.42 -17.52
C ALA A 165 4.42 -1.43 -18.67
N GLU A 166 4.84 -0.18 -18.51
CA GLU A 166 4.73 0.90 -19.50
C GLU A 166 3.30 1.17 -19.99
N VAL A 167 2.30 0.90 -19.15
CA VAL A 167 0.89 1.07 -19.48
C VAL A 167 0.45 2.51 -19.23
N LEU A 168 -0.07 3.16 -20.24
CA LEU A 168 -0.63 4.49 -20.09
C LEU A 168 -1.91 4.44 -19.24
N PRO A 169 -2.22 5.49 -18.46
CA PRO A 169 -3.41 5.51 -17.60
C PRO A 169 -4.70 5.14 -18.33
N GLY A 170 -4.89 5.62 -19.58
CA GLY A 170 -6.07 5.30 -20.39
C GLY A 170 -6.15 3.86 -20.88
N ASP A 171 -5.03 3.14 -20.92
CA ASP A 171 -4.97 1.76 -21.45
C ASP A 171 -5.09 0.70 -20.36
N LYS A 172 -5.05 1.07 -19.08
CA LYS A 172 -5.19 0.12 -17.96
C LYS A 172 -6.50 -0.66 -18.03
N ALA A 173 -7.61 -0.01 -18.35
CA ALA A 173 -8.90 -0.66 -18.52
C ALA A 173 -8.90 -1.70 -19.65
N ASN A 174 -8.21 -1.42 -20.76
CA ASN A 174 -8.06 -2.35 -21.87
C ASN A 174 -7.28 -3.61 -21.44
N LYS A 175 -6.24 -3.45 -20.62
CA LYS A 175 -5.47 -4.59 -20.08
C LYS A 175 -6.31 -5.47 -19.14
N ILE A 176 -7.18 -4.89 -18.33
CA ILE A 176 -8.15 -5.64 -17.55
C ILE A 176 -9.09 -6.42 -18.46
N ALA A 177 -9.64 -5.79 -19.51
CA ALA A 177 -10.50 -6.45 -20.46
C ALA A 177 -9.80 -7.61 -21.22
N GLU A 178 -8.52 -7.46 -21.58
CA GLU A 178 -7.71 -8.55 -22.16
C GLU A 178 -7.60 -9.76 -21.22
N LEU A 179 -7.34 -9.52 -19.93
CA LEU A 179 -7.29 -10.58 -18.91
C LEU A 179 -8.65 -11.29 -18.76
N GLN A 180 -9.77 -10.55 -18.74
CA GLN A 180 -11.11 -11.09 -18.68
C GLN A 180 -11.44 -11.93 -19.92
N GLN A 181 -11.05 -11.48 -21.12
CA GLN A 181 -11.24 -12.24 -22.37
C GLN A 181 -10.46 -13.55 -22.40
N SER A 182 -9.36 -13.65 -21.65
CA SER A 182 -8.64 -14.93 -21.45
C SER A 182 -9.35 -15.91 -20.50
N GLY A 183 -10.54 -15.56 -20.01
CA GLY A 183 -11.36 -16.38 -19.11
C GLY A 183 -11.04 -16.24 -17.63
N LYS A 184 -10.25 -15.22 -17.25
CA LYS A 184 -9.92 -14.92 -15.84
C LYS A 184 -10.98 -14.02 -15.22
N THR A 185 -11.29 -14.26 -13.96
CA THR A 185 -12.03 -13.28 -13.11
C THR A 185 -11.03 -12.35 -12.49
N VAL A 186 -11.15 -11.05 -12.73
CA VAL A 186 -10.15 -10.05 -12.40
C VAL A 186 -10.64 -9.13 -11.28
N ALA A 187 -9.86 -9.05 -10.19
CA ALA A 187 -10.00 -8.00 -9.20
C ALA A 187 -8.91 -6.94 -9.47
N MET A 188 -9.31 -5.69 -9.68
CA MET A 188 -8.38 -4.56 -9.80
C MET A 188 -8.22 -3.86 -8.45
N VAL A 189 -6.99 -3.63 -8.04
CA VAL A 189 -6.67 -2.86 -6.84
C VAL A 189 -5.94 -1.59 -7.25
N GLY A 190 -6.43 -0.43 -6.85
CA GLY A 190 -5.83 0.86 -7.20
C GLY A 190 -6.14 1.94 -6.17
N ASP A 191 -5.49 3.11 -6.29
CA ASP A 191 -5.74 4.29 -5.44
C ASP A 191 -6.97 5.12 -5.88
N GLY A 192 -7.50 4.83 -7.03
CA GLY A 192 -8.75 5.36 -7.57
C GLY A 192 -8.65 6.66 -8.35
N VAL A 193 -7.58 7.43 -8.27
CA VAL A 193 -7.47 8.71 -8.98
C VAL A 193 -7.29 8.50 -10.49
N ASN A 194 -6.27 7.73 -10.85
CA ASN A 194 -5.94 7.42 -12.24
C ASN A 194 -6.43 6.04 -12.69
N ASP A 195 -6.86 5.22 -11.74
CA ASP A 195 -7.24 3.83 -11.96
C ASP A 195 -8.76 3.63 -12.04
N ALA A 196 -9.57 4.68 -11.88
CA ALA A 196 -11.03 4.60 -11.89
C ALA A 196 -11.61 3.84 -13.09
N PRO A 197 -11.17 4.06 -14.35
CA PRO A 197 -11.66 3.29 -15.49
C PRO A 197 -11.30 1.79 -15.41
N ALA A 198 -10.14 1.45 -14.85
CA ALA A 198 -9.69 0.08 -14.68
C ALA A 198 -10.43 -0.62 -13.51
N LEU A 199 -10.70 0.11 -12.42
CA LEU A 199 -11.53 -0.37 -11.31
C LEU A 199 -12.95 -0.69 -11.77
N ALA A 200 -13.56 0.21 -12.58
CA ALA A 200 -14.90 0.00 -13.15
C ALA A 200 -14.95 -1.16 -14.16
N GLN A 201 -13.87 -1.43 -14.90
CA GLN A 201 -13.79 -2.49 -15.90
C GLN A 201 -13.65 -3.88 -15.25
N ALA A 202 -13.01 -3.98 -14.10
CA ALA A 202 -12.75 -5.25 -13.43
C ALA A 202 -14.05 -5.93 -12.96
N ASP A 203 -14.00 -7.25 -12.72
CA ASP A 203 -15.12 -7.98 -12.11
C ASP A 203 -15.33 -7.58 -10.63
N ILE A 204 -14.25 -7.10 -9.99
CA ILE A 204 -14.28 -6.51 -8.66
C ILE A 204 -13.27 -5.36 -8.63
N GLY A 205 -13.74 -4.12 -8.44
CA GLY A 205 -12.90 -2.95 -8.20
C GLY A 205 -12.64 -2.76 -6.70
N ILE A 206 -11.37 -2.64 -6.30
CA ILE A 206 -10.96 -2.44 -4.91
C ILE A 206 -10.13 -1.16 -4.82
N ALA A 207 -10.67 -0.12 -4.20
CA ALA A 207 -9.92 1.09 -3.89
C ALA A 207 -9.15 0.93 -2.58
N ILE A 208 -7.87 1.35 -2.56
CA ILE A 208 -6.99 1.26 -1.39
C ILE A 208 -6.53 2.65 -0.94
N GLY A 209 -6.61 2.88 0.39
CA GLY A 209 -6.32 4.18 0.99
C GLY A 209 -7.56 5.03 1.14
N ALA A 210 -7.47 6.13 1.89
CA ALA A 210 -8.55 7.10 2.04
C ALA A 210 -8.81 7.77 0.67
N GLY A 211 -9.49 7.02 -0.20
CA GLY A 211 -9.69 7.33 -1.60
C GLY A 211 -10.36 8.68 -1.79
N THR A 212 -10.03 9.30 -2.89
CA THR A 212 -10.79 10.43 -3.42
C THR A 212 -12.26 10.02 -3.62
N ASP A 213 -13.18 10.99 -3.62
CA ASP A 213 -14.60 10.75 -3.88
C ASP A 213 -14.82 9.88 -5.14
N VAL A 214 -13.96 10.04 -6.16
CA VAL A 214 -13.99 9.26 -7.41
C VAL A 214 -13.72 7.77 -7.19
N ALA A 215 -12.80 7.41 -6.29
CA ALA A 215 -12.52 6.00 -5.97
C ALA A 215 -13.69 5.34 -5.24
N ILE A 216 -14.32 6.10 -4.33
CA ILE A 216 -15.48 5.63 -3.56
C ILE A 216 -16.67 5.37 -4.48
N GLU A 217 -16.87 6.22 -5.51
CA GLU A 217 -17.96 6.07 -6.48
C GLU A 217 -17.74 4.94 -7.50
N THR A 218 -16.48 4.54 -7.73
CA THR A 218 -16.14 3.62 -8.83
C THR A 218 -15.83 2.20 -8.36
N ALA A 219 -15.35 2.02 -7.12
CA ALA A 219 -14.94 0.73 -6.60
C ALA A 219 -16.09 0.00 -5.89
N ASP A 220 -16.13 -1.33 -6.01
CA ASP A 220 -17.05 -2.19 -5.26
C ASP A 220 -16.67 -2.31 -3.78
N ILE A 221 -15.37 -2.21 -3.49
CA ILE A 221 -14.81 -2.31 -2.14
C ILE A 221 -13.86 -1.14 -1.91
N VAL A 222 -14.02 -0.44 -0.79
CA VAL A 222 -13.12 0.63 -0.37
C VAL A 222 -12.39 0.24 0.90
N LEU A 223 -11.06 0.14 0.83
CA LEU A 223 -10.19 -0.14 1.95
C LEU A 223 -9.67 1.18 2.53
N MET A 224 -10.04 1.49 3.75
CA MET A 224 -9.72 2.77 4.40
C MET A 224 -8.22 2.98 4.64
N ARG A 225 -7.46 1.90 4.79
CA ARG A 225 -6.01 1.95 4.95
C ARG A 225 -5.34 1.68 3.61
N SER A 226 -4.18 2.30 3.42
CA SER A 226 -3.33 2.02 2.27
C SER A 226 -2.44 0.79 2.48
N ASP A 227 -2.95 -0.28 3.09
CA ASP A 227 -2.21 -1.51 3.38
C ASP A 227 -2.62 -2.61 2.40
N PRO A 228 -1.72 -3.11 1.52
CA PRO A 228 -2.01 -4.17 0.57
C PRO A 228 -2.53 -5.46 1.22
N LEU A 229 -2.15 -5.74 2.47
CA LEU A 229 -2.61 -6.92 3.20
C LEU A 229 -4.13 -6.90 3.44
N ASP A 230 -4.75 -5.71 3.53
CA ASP A 230 -6.19 -5.56 3.69
C ASP A 230 -6.98 -6.12 2.50
N VAL A 231 -6.39 -6.18 1.30
CA VAL A 231 -6.99 -6.82 0.13
C VAL A 231 -7.23 -8.31 0.40
N SER A 232 -6.22 -9.01 0.91
CA SER A 232 -6.33 -10.43 1.26
C SER A 232 -7.35 -10.67 2.37
N VAL A 233 -7.44 -9.75 3.35
CA VAL A 233 -8.42 -9.77 4.43
C VAL A 233 -9.84 -9.62 3.87
N ALA A 234 -10.08 -8.62 3.01
CA ALA A 234 -11.38 -8.38 2.39
C ALA A 234 -11.87 -9.59 1.58
N LEU A 235 -10.98 -10.18 0.78
CA LEU A 235 -11.30 -11.39 -0.01
C LEU A 235 -11.61 -12.61 0.87
N ARG A 236 -10.88 -12.80 1.98
CA ARG A 236 -11.19 -13.87 2.95
C ARG A 236 -12.54 -13.67 3.63
N ILE A 237 -12.86 -12.43 4.01
CA ILE A 237 -14.17 -12.10 4.60
C ILE A 237 -15.27 -12.40 3.57
N GLY A 238 -15.14 -11.94 2.33
CA GLY A 238 -16.11 -12.20 1.27
C GLY A 238 -16.33 -13.69 1.03
N LYS A 239 -15.26 -14.47 0.83
CA LYS A 239 -15.34 -15.94 0.68
C LYS A 239 -16.00 -16.62 1.90
N GLY A 240 -15.66 -16.16 3.10
CA GLY A 240 -16.25 -16.66 4.36
C GLY A 240 -17.74 -16.37 4.44
N THR A 241 -18.16 -15.17 4.08
CA THR A 241 -19.58 -14.74 4.06
C THR A 241 -20.40 -15.59 3.10
N VAL A 242 -19.96 -15.70 1.85
CA VAL A 242 -20.64 -16.53 0.82
C VAL A 242 -20.75 -17.99 1.26
N ARG A 243 -19.68 -18.53 1.89
CA ARG A 243 -19.72 -19.90 2.42
C ARG A 243 -20.78 -20.06 3.50
N LYS A 244 -20.90 -19.10 4.42
CA LYS A 244 -21.91 -19.11 5.48
C LYS A 244 -23.32 -18.94 4.90
N GLU A 245 -23.49 -18.07 3.93
CA GLU A 245 -24.74 -17.87 3.24
C GLU A 245 -25.22 -19.16 2.56
N ARG A 246 -24.33 -19.83 1.79
CA ARG A 246 -24.65 -21.13 1.17
C ARG A 246 -25.01 -22.21 2.20
N GLN A 247 -24.31 -22.26 3.34
CA GLN A 247 -24.64 -23.17 4.43
C GLN A 247 -26.03 -22.87 5.01
N ASN A 248 -26.35 -21.60 5.27
CA ASN A 248 -27.63 -21.19 5.77
C ASN A 248 -28.78 -21.51 4.80
N LEU A 249 -28.55 -21.27 3.50
CA LEU A 249 -29.51 -21.59 2.46
C LEU A 249 -29.74 -23.11 2.36
N ALA A 250 -28.66 -23.91 2.40
CA ALA A 250 -28.75 -25.36 2.40
C ALA A 250 -29.53 -25.90 3.61
N TRP A 251 -29.33 -25.34 4.81
CA TRP A 251 -30.10 -25.67 5.99
C TRP A 251 -31.57 -25.30 5.84
N ALA A 252 -31.87 -24.10 5.35
CA ALA A 252 -33.25 -23.63 5.16
C ALA A 252 -34.01 -24.47 4.14
N ILE A 253 -33.41 -24.78 3.00
CA ILE A 253 -34.01 -25.62 1.95
C ILE A 253 -34.13 -27.05 2.47
N GLY A 254 -33.05 -27.62 3.04
CA GLY A 254 -33.05 -29.01 3.52
C GLY A 254 -34.11 -29.28 4.58
N TYR A 255 -34.25 -28.33 5.52
CA TYR A 255 -35.32 -28.41 6.52
C TYR A 255 -36.71 -28.45 5.85
N ASN A 256 -36.98 -27.54 4.92
CA ASN A 256 -38.32 -27.49 4.27
C ASN A 256 -38.58 -28.69 3.40
N VAL A 257 -37.60 -29.23 2.66
CA VAL A 257 -37.72 -30.45 1.86
C VAL A 257 -38.14 -31.66 2.70
N ILE A 258 -37.68 -31.73 3.95
CA ILE A 258 -38.04 -32.81 4.89
C ILE A 258 -39.37 -32.51 5.60
N ALA A 259 -39.52 -31.29 6.13
CA ALA A 259 -40.65 -30.94 7.00
C ALA A 259 -42.00 -30.85 6.23
N LEU A 260 -42.00 -30.32 5.00
CA LEU A 260 -43.22 -30.14 4.20
C LEU A 260 -43.93 -31.45 3.86
N PRO A 261 -43.25 -32.50 3.36
CA PRO A 261 -43.92 -33.80 3.13
C PRO A 261 -44.49 -34.42 4.43
N ILE A 262 -43.79 -34.28 5.56
CA ILE A 262 -44.26 -34.78 6.85
C ILE A 262 -45.51 -34.00 7.30
N ALA A 263 -45.47 -32.67 7.16
CA ALA A 263 -46.61 -31.81 7.51
C ALA A 263 -47.81 -32.03 6.59
N ALA A 264 -47.57 -32.30 5.30
CA ALA A 264 -48.61 -32.65 4.34
C ALA A 264 -49.19 -34.06 4.51
N GLY A 265 -48.68 -34.84 5.49
CA GLY A 265 -49.19 -36.17 5.79
C GLY A 265 -48.78 -37.25 4.77
N VAL A 266 -47.79 -37.02 3.92
CA VAL A 266 -47.31 -37.98 2.89
C VAL A 266 -46.91 -39.32 3.52
N PHE A 267 -46.36 -39.28 4.72
CA PHE A 267 -45.89 -40.45 5.47
C PHE A 267 -46.90 -41.00 6.46
N TYR A 268 -48.09 -40.39 6.56
CA TYR A 268 -49.13 -40.82 7.48
C TYR A 268 -49.70 -42.21 7.19
N PRO A 269 -50.02 -42.56 5.90
CA PRO A 269 -50.59 -43.87 5.59
C PRO A 269 -49.65 -45.04 5.87
N ALA A 270 -48.32 -44.84 5.68
CA ALA A 270 -47.34 -45.92 5.82
C ALA A 270 -46.78 -46.03 7.25
N PHE A 271 -46.59 -44.88 7.93
CA PHE A 271 -45.83 -44.81 9.18
C PHE A 271 -46.59 -44.14 10.34
N GLY A 272 -47.81 -43.64 10.11
CA GLY A 272 -48.57 -42.87 11.08
C GLY A 272 -47.90 -41.53 11.45
N LEU A 273 -46.96 -41.04 10.63
CA LEU A 273 -46.14 -39.87 10.90
C LEU A 273 -46.80 -38.61 10.35
N MET A 274 -47.16 -37.70 11.25
CA MET A 274 -47.72 -36.39 10.93
C MET A 274 -47.08 -35.32 11.84
N LEU A 275 -46.72 -34.20 11.26
CA LEU A 275 -46.16 -33.08 12.02
C LEU A 275 -47.29 -32.28 12.69
N ARG A 276 -47.32 -32.25 14.04
CA ARG A 276 -48.28 -31.41 14.76
C ARG A 276 -47.94 -29.95 14.58
N PRO A 277 -48.91 -29.02 14.52
CA PRO A 277 -48.65 -27.58 14.27
C PRO A 277 -47.70 -26.96 15.29
N GLU A 278 -47.77 -27.40 16.57
CA GLU A 278 -46.90 -26.89 17.63
C GLU A 278 -45.42 -27.29 17.37
N ILE A 279 -45.21 -28.52 16.94
CA ILE A 279 -43.87 -29.05 16.61
C ILE A 279 -43.33 -28.35 15.36
N ALA A 280 -44.18 -28.09 14.36
CA ALA A 280 -43.82 -27.36 13.17
C ALA A 280 -43.36 -25.94 13.51
N ALA A 281 -44.11 -25.23 14.37
CA ALA A 281 -43.74 -23.87 14.79
C ALA A 281 -42.44 -23.87 15.60
N LEU A 282 -42.24 -24.81 16.51
CA LEU A 282 -41.00 -24.93 17.28
C LEU A 282 -39.80 -25.25 16.42
N SER A 283 -39.94 -26.12 15.43
CA SER A 283 -38.84 -26.48 14.53
C SER A 283 -38.46 -25.35 13.55
N MET A 284 -39.41 -24.53 13.11
CA MET A 284 -39.14 -23.29 12.36
C MET A 284 -38.32 -22.31 13.20
N SER A 285 -38.73 -22.10 14.45
CA SER A 285 -37.99 -21.23 15.37
C SER A 285 -36.58 -21.77 15.64
N GLY A 286 -36.43 -23.08 15.80
CA GLY A 286 -35.13 -23.75 15.94
C GLY A 286 -34.23 -23.57 14.73
N SER A 287 -34.78 -23.68 13.51
CA SER A 287 -34.06 -23.42 12.26
C SER A 287 -33.50 -21.99 12.20
N THR A 288 -34.30 -21.00 12.59
CA THR A 288 -33.87 -19.59 12.63
C THR A 288 -32.69 -19.40 13.60
N VAL A 289 -32.75 -20.05 14.76
CA VAL A 289 -31.63 -19.99 15.74
C VAL A 289 -30.36 -20.61 15.16
N ILE A 290 -30.45 -21.76 14.47
CA ILE A 290 -29.30 -22.43 13.84
C ILE A 290 -28.67 -21.51 12.79
N VAL A 291 -29.46 -20.90 11.92
CA VAL A 291 -28.99 -19.97 10.87
C VAL A 291 -28.30 -18.76 11.52
N THR A 292 -28.90 -18.19 12.57
CA THR A 292 -28.32 -17.03 13.28
C THR A 292 -26.99 -17.38 13.94
N VAL A 293 -26.93 -18.52 14.64
CA VAL A 293 -25.67 -18.98 15.27
C VAL A 293 -24.61 -19.24 14.21
N ASN A 294 -24.96 -19.90 13.10
CA ASN A 294 -24.01 -20.14 12.02
C ASN A 294 -23.48 -18.83 11.39
N ALA A 295 -24.33 -17.82 11.23
CA ALA A 295 -23.91 -16.50 10.77
C ALA A 295 -22.94 -15.82 11.77
N LEU A 296 -23.21 -15.90 13.07
CA LEU A 296 -22.34 -15.35 14.11
C LEU A 296 -20.95 -16.03 14.15
N LEU A 297 -20.85 -17.28 13.74
CA LEU A 297 -19.56 -17.99 13.63
C LEU A 297 -18.64 -17.39 12.58
N LEU A 298 -19.11 -16.49 11.71
CA LEU A 298 -18.25 -15.71 10.82
C LEU A 298 -17.20 -14.90 11.60
N LYS A 299 -17.52 -14.45 12.81
CA LYS A 299 -16.58 -13.73 13.70
C LYS A 299 -15.33 -14.55 14.07
N GLN A 300 -15.39 -15.87 13.92
CA GLN A 300 -14.25 -16.77 14.19
C GLN A 300 -13.36 -17.01 12.97
N LEU A 301 -13.59 -16.29 11.88
CA LEU A 301 -12.77 -16.39 10.68
C LEU A 301 -11.33 -15.99 11.01
N ARG A 302 -10.38 -16.88 10.72
CA ARG A 302 -8.94 -16.58 10.87
C ARG A 302 -8.51 -15.65 9.74
N LEU A 303 -8.19 -14.43 10.09
CA LEU A 303 -7.64 -13.43 9.16
C LEU A 303 -6.10 -13.52 9.14
N PRO A 304 -5.42 -13.11 8.06
CA PRO A 304 -3.98 -12.93 8.06
C PRO A 304 -3.56 -12.03 9.23
N ALA A 305 -2.43 -12.33 9.87
CA ALA A 305 -1.95 -11.54 10.99
C ALA A 305 -1.64 -10.12 10.51
N GLN A 306 -2.43 -9.15 10.95
CA GLN A 306 -2.12 -7.74 10.78
C GLN A 306 -0.99 -7.42 11.76
N GLN A 307 0.16 -6.97 11.26
CA GLN A 307 1.15 -6.33 12.11
C GLN A 307 0.49 -5.06 12.66
N ALA A 308 0.37 -4.99 13.99
CA ALA A 308 -0.05 -3.76 14.64
C ALA A 308 0.93 -2.66 14.19
N PRO A 309 0.44 -1.46 13.79
CA PRO A 309 1.34 -0.34 13.52
C PRO A 309 2.26 -0.19 14.73
N ALA A 310 3.57 -0.13 14.47
CA ALA A 310 4.55 0.12 15.53
C ALA A 310 4.06 1.38 16.27
N ALA A 311 3.80 1.25 17.55
CA ALA A 311 3.40 2.39 18.36
C ALA A 311 4.48 3.47 18.19
N PRO A 312 4.10 4.75 17.99
CA PRO A 312 5.08 5.82 17.84
C PRO A 312 5.98 5.80 19.07
N GLN A 313 7.23 5.40 18.87
CA GLN A 313 8.24 5.44 19.91
C GLN A 313 8.49 6.89 20.27
N GLY A 314 8.10 7.27 21.49
CA GLY A 314 8.68 8.40 22.18
C GLY A 314 8.09 9.78 21.91
N GLN A 315 6.88 10.02 22.37
CA GLN A 315 6.67 11.28 23.07
C GLN A 315 6.99 11.02 24.55
N ALA A 316 8.22 11.35 24.95
CA ALA A 316 8.53 11.52 26.37
C ALA A 316 7.51 12.53 26.92
N ARG A 317 6.66 12.09 27.83
CA ARG A 317 5.81 12.99 28.58
C ARG A 317 6.71 14.04 29.22
N GLU A 318 6.59 15.28 28.78
CA GLU A 318 7.11 16.39 29.57
C GLU A 318 6.51 16.27 30.99
N PRO A 319 7.34 16.43 32.04
CA PRO A 319 6.83 16.41 33.39
C PRO A 319 5.87 17.58 33.56
N GLU A 320 4.66 17.27 34.00
CA GLU A 320 3.62 18.22 34.34
C GLU A 320 4.19 19.27 35.32
N PRO A 321 4.04 20.58 35.08
CA PRO A 321 4.54 21.60 36.00
C PRO A 321 3.83 21.45 37.34
N THR A 322 4.60 21.14 38.39
CA THR A 322 4.13 21.08 39.76
C THR A 322 3.51 22.42 40.15
N ALA A 323 2.26 22.41 40.49
CA ALA A 323 1.53 23.58 41.01
C ALA A 323 2.23 24.13 42.26
N PRO A 324 2.33 25.47 42.45
CA PRO A 324 2.97 26.08 43.63
C PRO A 324 2.13 25.77 44.88
N VAL A 325 2.80 25.27 45.86
CA VAL A 325 2.25 25.07 47.23
C VAL A 325 1.87 26.43 47.83
N PRO A 326 0.66 26.68 48.30
CA PRO A 326 0.34 27.93 48.97
C PRO A 326 1.03 27.99 50.33
N SER A 327 1.87 29.00 50.46
CA SER A 327 2.50 29.36 51.74
C SER A 327 1.43 29.79 52.75
N GLY A 328 1.39 29.09 53.88
CA GLY A 328 0.45 29.29 54.94
C GLY A 328 0.52 30.66 55.57
N ILE A 329 -0.63 31.11 56.01
CA ILE A 329 -0.89 32.28 56.86
C ILE A 329 -0.70 31.88 58.30
N ARG A 330 0.07 32.68 58.97
CA ARG A 330 -0.07 32.88 60.43
C ARG A 330 -1.16 33.88 60.69
#